data_3781046ccca4613724dd97f3947444bd
#
_entry.id   3781046ccca4613724dd97f3947444bd
#
_cell.length_a   1.000
_cell.length_b   1.000
_cell.length_c   1.000
_cell.angle_alpha   90.00
_cell.angle_beta   90.00
_cell.angle_gamma   90.00
#
_symmetry.space_group_name_H-M   'P 1'
#
loop_
_entity.id
_entity.type
_entity.pdbx_description
1 polymer ?
#
loop_
_entity_poly.entity_id
_entity_poly.type
_entity_poly.pdbx_seq_one_letter_code
_entity_poly.pdbx_strand_id
1 'polypeptide(L)'
;MDAIACLKTRRSVRLYKKDNVSRDIIEDIVDCGRLAASAINIQPWVFVAVDDAELRQRLADTTDHGKFIADAPWCVAVFCRSVKYYLEDGSAATQNILNAARAHGLGSCWVAGDKKPYAARIGELLGVPPDHRLISLVAIGHTTEVPSPEKRQLRDVLRWNRY
;
A
#
# COMPACT_ATOMS: atom_id res chain seq x y z
N MET A 1 -1.24 -17.85 7.68
CA MET A 1 0.03 -18.05 6.90
C MET A 1 1.17 -17.61 7.83
N ASP A 2 2.29 -18.33 7.86
CA ASP A 2 3.45 -17.84 8.63
C ASP A 2 4.12 -16.63 7.96
N ALA A 3 4.85 -15.84 8.75
CA ALA A 3 5.43 -14.57 8.30
C ALA A 3 6.43 -14.74 7.12
N ILE A 4 7.25 -15.79 7.15
CA ILE A 4 8.25 -16.03 6.10
C ILE A 4 7.57 -16.44 4.79
N ALA A 5 6.56 -17.30 4.85
CA ALA A 5 5.77 -17.67 3.67
C ALA A 5 5.06 -16.44 3.08
N CYS A 6 4.51 -15.56 3.93
CA CYS A 6 3.90 -14.30 3.50
C CYS A 6 4.89 -13.43 2.72
N LEU A 7 6.05 -13.14 3.28
CA LEU A 7 7.10 -12.32 2.67
C LEU A 7 7.58 -12.90 1.33
N LYS A 8 7.75 -14.23 1.27
CA LYS A 8 8.25 -14.92 0.06
C LYS A 8 7.20 -15.02 -1.06
N THR A 9 5.91 -15.01 -0.72
CA THR A 9 4.81 -15.26 -1.69
C THR A 9 4.00 -14.04 -2.05
N ARG A 10 4.15 -12.90 -1.32
CA ARG A 10 3.45 -11.66 -1.67
C ARG A 10 3.88 -11.16 -3.05
N ARG A 11 2.91 -10.80 -3.87
CA ARG A 11 3.11 -10.19 -5.20
C ARG A 11 2.18 -8.99 -5.39
N SER A 12 2.52 -8.13 -6.34
CA SER A 12 1.65 -7.01 -6.76
C SER A 12 0.55 -7.52 -7.67
N VAL A 13 -0.67 -7.53 -7.15
CA VAL A 13 -1.89 -7.98 -7.83
C VAL A 13 -2.61 -6.76 -8.39
N ARG A 14 -3.09 -6.86 -9.64
CA ARG A 14 -3.81 -5.78 -10.34
C ARG A 14 -5.14 -6.23 -10.95
N LEU A 15 -5.51 -7.49 -10.74
CA LEU A 15 -6.79 -8.05 -11.15
C LEU A 15 -7.56 -8.46 -9.90
N TYR A 16 -8.72 -7.87 -9.72
CA TYR A 16 -9.54 -8.06 -8.52
C TYR A 16 -10.90 -8.63 -8.88
N LYS A 17 -11.41 -9.48 -8.00
CA LYS A 17 -12.81 -9.86 -7.99
C LYS A 17 -13.64 -8.75 -7.37
N LYS A 18 -14.93 -8.72 -7.72
CA LYS A 18 -15.88 -7.78 -7.14
C LYS A 18 -16.40 -8.21 -5.74
N ASP A 19 -15.84 -9.29 -5.20
CA ASP A 19 -16.18 -9.77 -3.87
C ASP A 19 -15.76 -8.74 -2.82
N ASN A 20 -16.67 -8.47 -1.89
CA ASN A 20 -16.40 -7.51 -0.83
C ASN A 20 -15.38 -8.06 0.18
N VAL A 21 -14.64 -7.16 0.80
CA VAL A 21 -13.77 -7.42 1.95
C VAL A 21 -14.37 -6.66 3.13
N SER A 22 -14.57 -7.33 4.27
CA SER A 22 -15.16 -6.69 5.44
C SER A 22 -14.27 -5.59 6.02
N ARG A 23 -14.90 -4.61 6.67
CA ARG A 23 -14.17 -3.51 7.34
C ARG A 23 -13.22 -4.01 8.40
N ASP A 24 -13.62 -5.01 9.18
CA ASP A 24 -12.77 -5.60 10.24
C ASP A 24 -11.43 -6.12 9.68
N ILE A 25 -11.45 -6.74 8.49
CA ILE A 25 -10.22 -7.19 7.81
C ILE A 25 -9.37 -5.99 7.39
N ILE A 26 -9.97 -4.93 6.88
CA ILE A 26 -9.24 -3.73 6.50
C ILE A 26 -8.66 -3.01 7.72
N GLU A 27 -9.40 -2.95 8.81
CA GLU A 27 -8.94 -2.39 10.08
C GLU A 27 -7.71 -3.16 10.61
N ASP A 28 -7.74 -4.50 10.60
CA ASP A 28 -6.58 -5.32 11.00
C ASP A 28 -5.37 -5.11 10.08
N ILE A 29 -5.59 -5.00 8.75
CA ILE A 29 -4.54 -4.69 7.79
C ILE A 29 -3.92 -3.31 8.05
N VAL A 30 -4.74 -2.30 8.33
CA VAL A 30 -4.28 -0.93 8.64
C VAL A 30 -3.59 -0.90 10.00
N ASP A 31 -4.09 -1.68 10.98
CA ASP A 31 -3.45 -1.85 12.28
C ASP A 31 -2.04 -2.40 12.16
N CYS A 32 -1.84 -3.42 11.32
CA CYS A 32 -0.48 -3.90 10.97
C CYS A 32 0.38 -2.79 10.34
N GLY A 33 -0.22 -1.92 9.52
CA GLY A 33 0.45 -0.75 8.94
C GLY A 33 0.97 0.21 10.00
N ARG A 34 0.14 0.60 10.97
CA ARG A 34 0.52 1.52 12.05
C ARG A 34 1.56 0.95 13.02
N LEU A 35 1.76 -0.38 13.03
CA LEU A 35 2.78 -1.04 13.85
C LEU A 35 4.14 -1.12 13.17
N ALA A 36 4.32 -0.48 12.01
CA ALA A 36 5.62 -0.38 11.37
C ALA A 36 6.62 0.39 12.25
N ALA A 37 7.90 0.12 12.06
CA ALA A 37 8.95 0.95 12.65
C ALA A 37 8.94 2.36 12.06
N SER A 38 9.20 3.37 12.88
CA SER A 38 9.42 4.74 12.43
C SER A 38 10.60 5.38 13.15
N ALA A 39 11.22 6.37 12.52
CA ALA A 39 12.34 7.10 13.10
C ALA A 39 11.96 7.68 14.46
N ILE A 40 12.72 7.35 15.51
CA ILE A 40 12.47 7.76 16.91
C ILE A 40 11.01 7.54 17.39
N ASN A 41 10.32 6.58 16.78
CA ASN A 41 8.92 6.24 17.06
C ASN A 41 7.95 7.42 16.85
N ILE A 42 8.20 8.28 15.84
CA ILE A 42 7.40 9.49 15.58
C ILE A 42 6.03 9.19 14.99
N GLN A 43 5.85 8.03 14.32
CA GLN A 43 4.59 7.53 13.78
C GLN A 43 3.83 8.60 12.96
N PRO A 44 4.41 9.12 11.87
CA PRO A 44 3.88 10.30 11.17
C PRO A 44 2.67 10.01 10.28
N TRP A 45 2.29 8.75 10.14
CA TRP A 45 1.30 8.28 9.18
C TRP A 45 -0.14 8.62 9.56
N VAL A 46 -0.93 8.80 8.51
CA VAL A 46 -2.40 8.80 8.50
C VAL A 46 -2.84 7.90 7.36
N PHE A 47 -3.83 7.06 7.63
CA PHE A 47 -4.39 6.15 6.65
C PHE A 47 -5.82 6.57 6.31
N VAL A 48 -6.15 6.62 5.02
CA VAL A 48 -7.50 6.85 4.54
C VAL A 48 -7.94 5.61 3.79
N ALA A 49 -8.86 4.84 4.37
CA ALA A 49 -9.44 3.66 3.74
C ALA A 49 -10.70 4.04 2.95
N VAL A 50 -10.75 3.68 1.69
CA VAL A 50 -11.79 4.06 0.73
C VAL A 50 -12.48 2.82 0.19
N ASP A 51 -13.79 2.66 0.52
CA ASP A 51 -14.70 1.65 -0.02
C ASP A 51 -15.75 2.25 -0.97
N ASP A 52 -15.84 3.57 -1.04
CA ASP A 52 -16.73 4.27 -1.96
C ASP A 52 -16.27 4.09 -3.42
N ALA A 53 -17.14 3.56 -4.27
CA ALA A 53 -16.80 3.20 -5.64
C ALA A 53 -16.51 4.42 -6.53
N GLU A 54 -17.25 5.51 -6.34
CA GLU A 54 -17.05 6.74 -7.11
C GLU A 54 -15.71 7.38 -6.74
N LEU A 55 -15.40 7.42 -5.44
CA LEU A 55 -14.13 7.98 -4.98
C LEU A 55 -12.94 7.13 -5.45
N ARG A 56 -13.03 5.78 -5.41
CA ARG A 56 -11.99 4.90 -5.97
C ARG A 56 -11.80 5.12 -7.48
N GLN A 57 -12.89 5.30 -8.24
CA GLN A 57 -12.80 5.64 -9.66
C GLN A 57 -12.04 6.96 -9.86
N ARG A 58 -12.37 7.99 -9.10
CA ARG A 58 -11.67 9.29 -9.17
C ARG A 58 -10.19 9.18 -8.80
N LEU A 59 -9.84 8.37 -7.78
CA LEU A 59 -8.46 8.07 -7.43
C LEU A 59 -7.74 7.38 -8.60
N ALA A 60 -8.36 6.36 -9.19
CA ALA A 60 -7.83 5.63 -10.34
C ALA A 60 -7.56 6.56 -11.53
N ASP A 61 -8.53 7.43 -11.86
CA ASP A 61 -8.44 8.36 -12.99
C ASP A 61 -7.33 9.40 -12.80
N THR A 62 -7.08 9.79 -11.56
CA THR A 62 -6.04 10.76 -11.23
C THR A 62 -4.62 10.17 -11.35
N THR A 63 -4.46 8.85 -11.23
CA THR A 63 -3.14 8.20 -11.28
C THR A 63 -2.69 7.83 -12.70
N ASP A 64 -1.36 7.76 -12.92
CA ASP A 64 -0.78 7.33 -14.20
C ASP A 64 -0.96 5.82 -14.44
N HIS A 65 -0.72 5.00 -13.40
CA HIS A 65 -0.63 3.53 -13.48
C HIS A 65 -1.52 2.80 -12.46
N GLY A 66 -2.46 3.49 -11.83
CA GLY A 66 -3.32 2.94 -10.78
C GLY A 66 -4.76 2.68 -11.21
N LYS A 67 -5.03 2.49 -12.52
CA LYS A 67 -6.41 2.33 -13.04
C LYS A 67 -7.17 1.18 -12.37
N PHE A 68 -6.47 0.11 -12.00
CA PHE A 68 -7.02 -1.05 -11.28
C PHE A 68 -7.53 -0.74 -9.85
N ILE A 69 -7.28 0.47 -9.31
CA ILE A 69 -7.87 0.92 -8.03
C ILE A 69 -9.40 0.95 -8.14
N ALA A 70 -9.94 1.30 -9.30
CA ALA A 70 -11.38 1.30 -9.55
C ALA A 70 -12.02 -0.10 -9.42
N ASP A 71 -11.27 -1.14 -9.78
CA ASP A 71 -11.75 -2.53 -9.76
C ASP A 71 -11.59 -3.21 -8.39
N ALA A 72 -10.68 -2.72 -7.54
CA ALA A 72 -10.48 -3.24 -6.20
C ALA A 72 -11.63 -2.81 -5.27
N PRO A 73 -12.11 -3.67 -4.34
CA PRO A 73 -13.14 -3.28 -3.37
C PRO A 73 -12.66 -2.21 -2.38
N TRP A 74 -11.34 -2.12 -2.14
CA TRP A 74 -10.73 -1.16 -1.22
C TRP A 74 -9.48 -0.51 -1.80
N CYS A 75 -9.30 0.76 -1.42
CA CYS A 75 -8.03 1.47 -1.57
C CYS A 75 -7.64 2.10 -0.23
N VAL A 76 -6.44 1.80 0.26
CA VAL A 76 -5.88 2.47 1.44
C VAL A 76 -4.83 3.47 0.97
N ALA A 77 -5.09 4.76 1.21
CA ALA A 77 -4.12 5.83 0.97
C ALA A 77 -3.27 6.03 2.23
N VAL A 78 -1.96 5.99 2.07
CA VAL A 78 -0.98 6.22 3.14
C VAL A 78 -0.42 7.62 2.99
N PHE A 79 -0.62 8.45 4.00
CA PHE A 79 -0.04 9.78 4.11
C PHE A 79 0.88 9.86 5.31
N CYS A 80 1.85 10.76 5.27
CA CYS A 80 2.69 11.09 6.41
C CYS A 80 2.81 12.61 6.56
N ARG A 81 2.83 13.11 7.79
CA ARG A 81 3.24 14.48 8.06
C ARG A 81 4.64 14.72 7.49
N SER A 82 4.91 15.92 6.98
CA SER A 82 6.21 16.32 6.42
C SER A 82 7.27 16.42 7.52
N VAL A 83 7.79 15.26 7.97
CA VAL A 83 8.92 15.13 8.91
C VAL A 83 10.13 14.57 8.18
N LYS A 84 11.32 14.56 8.80
CA LYS A 84 12.59 14.23 8.13
C LYS A 84 12.57 12.88 7.40
N TYR A 85 11.99 11.85 8.00
CA TYR A 85 11.99 10.46 7.48
C TYR A 85 10.58 10.00 7.05
N TYR A 86 9.73 10.93 6.65
CA TYR A 86 8.33 10.65 6.31
C TYR A 86 8.18 9.57 5.22
N LEU A 87 9.09 9.55 4.25
CA LEU A 87 9.01 8.62 3.13
C LEU A 87 9.42 7.21 3.54
N GLU A 88 10.49 7.07 4.32
CA GLU A 88 10.96 5.79 4.86
C GLU A 88 9.90 5.20 5.81
N ASP A 89 9.40 6.00 6.73
CA ASP A 89 8.38 5.60 7.71
C ASP A 89 7.08 5.16 7.00
N GLY A 90 6.58 5.97 6.07
CA GLY A 90 5.38 5.65 5.29
C GLY A 90 5.56 4.46 4.35
N SER A 91 6.77 4.25 3.83
CA SER A 91 7.10 3.06 3.04
C SER A 91 7.11 1.80 3.88
N ALA A 92 7.62 1.86 5.11
CA ALA A 92 7.56 0.75 6.07
C ALA A 92 6.11 0.39 6.41
N ALA A 93 5.27 1.38 6.70
CA ALA A 93 3.84 1.18 6.94
C ALA A 93 3.13 0.59 5.72
N THR A 94 3.40 1.09 4.53
CA THR A 94 2.86 0.55 3.27
C THR A 94 3.25 -0.92 3.08
N GLN A 95 4.51 -1.28 3.32
CA GLN A 95 4.96 -2.66 3.19
C GLN A 95 4.26 -3.59 4.19
N ASN A 96 4.01 -3.13 5.42
CA ASN A 96 3.24 -3.89 6.40
C ASN A 96 1.80 -4.13 5.93
N ILE A 97 1.13 -3.12 5.37
CA ILE A 97 -0.22 -3.25 4.77
C ILE A 97 -0.23 -4.33 3.67
N LEU A 98 0.77 -4.31 2.77
CA LEU A 98 0.87 -5.31 1.70
C LEU A 98 1.05 -6.73 2.23
N ASN A 99 1.86 -6.89 3.28
CA ASN A 99 2.09 -8.19 3.92
C ASN A 99 0.85 -8.68 4.67
N ALA A 100 0.17 -7.79 5.41
CA ALA A 100 -1.06 -8.10 6.11
C ALA A 100 -2.18 -8.52 5.13
N ALA A 101 -2.35 -7.79 4.02
CA ALA A 101 -3.30 -8.18 2.97
C ALA A 101 -2.99 -9.60 2.46
N ARG A 102 -1.71 -9.95 2.23
CA ARG A 102 -1.31 -11.30 1.83
C ARG A 102 -1.61 -12.34 2.90
N ALA A 103 -1.38 -12.02 4.18
CA ALA A 103 -1.66 -12.92 5.31
C ALA A 103 -3.16 -13.25 5.40
N HIS A 104 -4.03 -12.30 5.09
CA HIS A 104 -5.48 -12.48 4.96
C HIS A 104 -5.92 -13.16 3.66
N GLY A 105 -4.99 -13.62 2.81
CA GLY A 105 -5.33 -14.28 1.54
C GLY A 105 -5.76 -13.30 0.43
N LEU A 106 -5.58 -12.00 0.63
CA LEU A 106 -5.93 -10.97 -0.33
C LEU A 106 -4.78 -10.63 -1.27
N GLY A 107 -5.13 -10.12 -2.46
CA GLY A 107 -4.22 -9.45 -3.38
C GLY A 107 -4.10 -7.96 -3.03
N SER A 108 -2.91 -7.40 -3.24
CA SER A 108 -2.69 -5.97 -3.08
C SER A 108 -1.63 -5.44 -4.05
N CYS A 109 -1.68 -4.13 -4.32
CA CYS A 109 -0.68 -3.47 -5.15
C CYS A 109 -0.42 -2.05 -4.66
N TRP A 110 0.87 -1.69 -4.56
CA TRP A 110 1.34 -0.35 -4.27
C TRP A 110 1.33 0.51 -5.54
N VAL A 111 0.57 1.59 -5.53
CA VAL A 111 0.64 2.69 -6.50
C VAL A 111 1.41 3.84 -5.85
N ALA A 112 2.46 4.32 -6.52
CA ALA A 112 3.33 5.37 -5.98
C ALA A 112 2.57 6.68 -5.75
N GLY A 113 2.86 7.35 -4.64
CA GLY A 113 2.30 8.65 -4.29
C GLY A 113 3.36 9.75 -4.26
N ASP A 114 4.42 9.56 -3.50
CA ASP A 114 5.49 10.54 -3.36
C ASP A 114 6.19 10.83 -4.72
N LYS A 115 6.56 12.06 -4.94
CA LYS A 115 7.18 12.57 -6.20
C LYS A 115 6.28 12.46 -7.44
N LYS A 116 5.01 12.10 -7.28
CA LYS A 116 4.06 12.08 -8.39
C LYS A 116 3.33 13.42 -8.51
N PRO A 117 3.14 13.93 -9.74
CA PRO A 117 2.47 15.23 -9.95
C PRO A 117 1.03 15.24 -9.43
N TYR A 118 0.39 14.07 -9.34
CA TYR A 118 -0.96 13.93 -8.85
C TYR A 118 -1.08 13.87 -7.31
N ALA A 119 0.02 13.82 -6.56
CA ALA A 119 -0.02 13.59 -5.12
C ALA A 119 -0.85 14.64 -4.37
N ALA A 120 -0.69 15.92 -4.69
CA ALA A 120 -1.47 17.00 -4.09
C ALA A 120 -2.97 16.86 -4.41
N ARG A 121 -3.31 16.51 -5.65
CA ARG A 121 -4.70 16.31 -6.06
C ARG A 121 -5.38 15.15 -5.33
N ILE A 122 -4.65 14.08 -5.07
CA ILE A 122 -5.15 12.95 -4.24
C ILE A 122 -5.43 13.43 -2.81
N GLY A 123 -4.53 14.24 -2.22
CA GLY A 123 -4.73 14.84 -0.90
C GLY A 123 -6.02 15.67 -0.84
N GLU A 124 -6.24 16.55 -1.83
CA GLU A 124 -7.47 17.34 -1.96
C GLU A 124 -8.72 16.47 -2.06
N LEU A 125 -8.70 15.43 -2.92
CA LEU A 125 -9.82 14.50 -3.11
C LEU A 125 -10.21 13.78 -1.81
N LEU A 126 -9.24 13.48 -0.95
CA LEU A 126 -9.43 12.78 0.31
C LEU A 126 -9.56 13.72 1.53
N GLY A 127 -9.50 15.03 1.32
CA GLY A 127 -9.60 16.03 2.39
C GLY A 127 -8.44 16.00 3.39
N VAL A 128 -7.26 15.53 2.95
CA VAL A 128 -6.06 15.43 3.80
C VAL A 128 -5.37 16.80 3.90
N PRO A 129 -4.95 17.24 5.10
CA PRO A 129 -4.26 18.51 5.27
C PRO A 129 -2.99 18.65 4.42
N PRO A 130 -2.63 19.88 3.96
CA PRO A 130 -1.53 20.10 3.01
C PRO A 130 -0.13 19.84 3.58
N ASP A 131 0.01 19.74 4.89
CA ASP A 131 1.25 19.36 5.58
C ASP A 131 1.53 17.85 5.57
N HIS A 132 0.63 17.06 4.97
CA HIS A 132 0.78 15.62 4.77
C HIS A 132 1.18 15.29 3.34
N ARG A 133 2.11 14.36 3.19
CA ARG A 133 2.61 13.85 1.91
C ARG A 133 1.99 12.50 1.60
N LEU A 134 1.48 12.34 0.40
CA LEU A 134 1.03 11.03 -0.08
C LEU A 134 2.23 10.12 -0.28
N ILE A 135 2.24 8.96 0.36
CA ILE A 135 3.27 7.94 0.21
C ILE A 135 2.87 6.93 -0.85
N SER A 136 1.67 6.38 -0.69
CA SER A 136 1.15 5.34 -1.58
C SER A 136 -0.38 5.31 -1.59
N LEU A 137 -0.92 4.69 -2.65
CA LEU A 137 -2.27 4.15 -2.69
C LEU A 137 -2.13 2.63 -2.77
N VAL A 138 -2.81 1.90 -1.91
CA VAL A 138 -2.78 0.43 -1.89
C VAL A 138 -4.15 -0.11 -2.24
N ALA A 139 -4.29 -0.64 -3.46
CA ALA A 139 -5.48 -1.38 -3.85
C ALA A 139 -5.47 -2.75 -3.16
N ILE A 140 -6.61 -3.18 -2.60
CA ILE A 140 -6.75 -4.43 -1.82
C ILE A 140 -8.05 -5.12 -2.22
N GLY A 141 -8.00 -6.45 -2.45
CA GLY A 141 -9.19 -7.22 -2.77
C GLY A 141 -8.91 -8.70 -3.02
N HIS A 142 -9.95 -9.47 -3.20
CA HIS A 142 -9.85 -10.87 -3.61
C HIS A 142 -9.32 -10.99 -5.05
N THR A 143 -8.55 -12.05 -5.32
CA THR A 143 -8.02 -12.34 -6.66
C THR A 143 -7.95 -13.84 -6.89
N THR A 144 -8.04 -14.26 -8.15
CA THR A 144 -7.75 -15.64 -8.58
C THR A 144 -6.35 -15.79 -9.15
N GLU A 145 -5.70 -14.67 -9.47
CA GLU A 145 -4.42 -14.67 -10.13
C GLU A 145 -3.37 -13.97 -9.26
N VAL A 146 -2.31 -14.69 -8.93
CA VAL A 146 -1.14 -14.14 -8.24
C VAL A 146 0.01 -14.17 -9.24
N PRO A 147 0.45 -13.00 -9.76
CA PRO A 147 1.57 -12.93 -10.68
C PRO A 147 2.84 -13.52 -10.06
N SER A 148 3.66 -14.17 -10.87
CA SER A 148 4.94 -14.73 -10.41
C SER A 148 6.11 -14.19 -11.25
N PRO A 149 6.39 -12.88 -11.20
CA PRO A 149 7.53 -12.31 -11.90
C PRO A 149 8.84 -12.87 -11.35
N GLU A 150 9.79 -13.07 -12.23
CA GLU A 150 11.12 -13.49 -11.83
C GLU A 150 11.77 -12.46 -10.89
N LYS A 151 12.48 -12.96 -9.88
CA LYS A 151 13.24 -12.14 -8.93
C LYS A 151 14.72 -12.42 -9.12
N ARG A 152 15.55 -11.41 -8.91
CA ARG A 152 17.01 -11.58 -8.91
C ARG A 152 17.40 -12.67 -7.91
N GLN A 153 18.40 -13.45 -8.27
CA GLN A 153 18.92 -14.50 -7.40
C GLN A 153 19.57 -13.88 -6.16
N LEU A 154 19.48 -14.58 -5.02
CA LEU A 154 20.06 -14.09 -3.76
C LEU A 154 21.55 -13.76 -3.90
N ARG A 155 22.32 -14.61 -4.60
CA ARG A 155 23.75 -14.41 -4.86
C ARG A 155 24.07 -13.10 -5.62
N ASP A 156 23.11 -12.56 -6.39
CA ASP A 156 23.31 -11.33 -7.16
C ASP A 156 23.11 -10.05 -6.32
N VAL A 157 22.51 -10.18 -5.15
CA VAL A 157 22.14 -9.06 -4.27
C VAL A 157 22.74 -9.14 -2.86
N LEU A 158 23.26 -10.31 -2.46
CA LEU A 158 23.88 -10.51 -1.16
C LEU A 158 25.41 -10.44 -1.29
N ARG A 159 26.04 -9.68 -0.40
CA ARG A 159 27.48 -9.64 -0.20
C ARG A 159 27.77 -9.89 1.28
N TRP A 160 28.87 -10.56 1.55
CA TRP A 160 29.33 -10.83 2.92
C TRP A 160 30.48 -9.90 3.27
N ASN A 161 30.32 -9.17 4.39
CA ASN A 161 31.29 -8.25 4.97
C ASN A 161 31.67 -7.03 4.08
N ARG A 162 31.83 -7.21 2.78
CA ARG A 162 32.21 -6.16 1.81
C ARG A 162 31.45 -6.34 0.51
N TYR A 163 31.34 -5.27 -0.27
CA TYR A 163 30.79 -5.30 -1.63
C TYR A 163 31.67 -6.10 -2.56
#